data_fda3b16c3f52a0499e7286e0c688db5e
#
_entry.id   fda3b16c3f52a0499e7286e0c688db5e
#
_cell.length_a   1.000
_cell.length_b   1.000
_cell.length_c   1.000
_cell.angle_alpha   90.00
_cell.angle_beta   90.00
_cell.angle_gamma   90.00
#
_symmetry.space_group_name_H-M   'P 1'
#
loop_
_entity.id
_entity.type
_entity.pdbx_description
1 polymer ?
#
loop_
_entity_poly.entity_id
_entity_poly.type
_entity_poly.pdbx_seq_one_letter_code
_entity_poly.pdbx_strand_id
1 'polypeptide(L)'
;SFLVYGLGLTGQSVVKFFKRNKIKNYTVWDDNNKKLFKNKRTYDLKKKLGEVDYIILSPGISLKKSKYKKVLINYKYKIITDIDLIFLQKKNFKSIVVTGTNGKSTTCKLIHHVLKKNGFQTAIGGNIGNPILNVLGKKHKFLVIEASSFQLAHSQFICPDYAFLLNITNDHIDWHGSKQNYINSKFKIFK
;
A
#
# COMPACT_ATOMS: atom_id res chain seq x y z
N SER A 1 8.09 0.61 -15.38
CA SER A 1 6.96 1.53 -15.65
C SER A 1 5.79 1.23 -14.72
N PHE A 2 5.04 2.27 -14.34
CA PHE A 2 3.97 2.15 -13.32
C PHE A 2 2.67 2.79 -13.81
N LEU A 3 1.54 2.20 -13.41
CA LEU A 3 0.22 2.84 -13.46
C LEU A 3 -0.27 3.04 -12.01
N VAL A 4 -0.51 4.28 -11.60
CA VAL A 4 -1.15 4.59 -10.32
C VAL A 4 -2.66 4.62 -10.54
N TYR A 5 -3.37 3.64 -10.01
CA TYR A 5 -4.82 3.52 -10.14
C TYR A 5 -5.52 3.88 -8.83
N GLY A 6 -6.26 4.98 -8.88
CA GLY A 6 -6.91 5.64 -7.75
C GLY A 6 -6.05 6.78 -7.18
N LEU A 7 -6.60 8.01 -7.20
CA LEU A 7 -5.91 9.24 -6.82
C LEU A 7 -6.46 9.84 -5.50
N GLY A 8 -6.93 8.98 -4.60
CA GLY A 8 -7.16 9.33 -3.21
C GLY A 8 -5.85 9.64 -2.47
N LEU A 9 -5.88 9.72 -1.14
CA LEU A 9 -4.70 10.05 -0.33
C LEU A 9 -3.49 9.15 -0.64
N THR A 10 -3.71 7.84 -0.73
CA THR A 10 -2.64 6.87 -1.04
C THR A 10 -2.06 7.09 -2.44
N GLY A 11 -2.91 7.19 -3.47
CA GLY A 11 -2.41 7.39 -4.85
C GLY A 11 -1.69 8.72 -5.03
N GLN A 12 -2.15 9.78 -4.39
CA GLN A 12 -1.44 11.07 -4.38
C GLN A 12 -0.09 10.96 -3.68
N SER A 13 0.01 10.18 -2.58
CA SER A 13 1.29 9.94 -1.90
C SER A 13 2.27 9.18 -2.79
N VAL A 14 1.80 8.21 -3.58
CA VAL A 14 2.61 7.50 -4.58
C VAL A 14 3.15 8.47 -5.62
N VAL A 15 2.31 9.34 -6.17
CA VAL A 15 2.76 10.34 -7.17
C VAL A 15 3.79 11.31 -6.58
N LYS A 16 3.58 11.79 -5.33
CA LYS A 16 4.56 12.62 -4.61
C LYS A 16 5.88 11.88 -4.41
N PHE A 17 5.80 10.61 -4.02
CA PHE A 17 6.97 9.75 -3.86
C PHE A 17 7.74 9.59 -5.18
N PHE A 18 7.07 9.34 -6.31
CA PHE A 18 7.70 9.24 -7.63
C PHE A 18 8.40 10.53 -8.04
N LYS A 19 7.76 11.68 -7.82
CA LYS A 19 8.36 13.00 -8.10
C LYS A 19 9.62 13.22 -7.27
N ARG A 20 9.57 12.96 -5.96
CA ARG A 20 10.70 13.12 -5.04
C ARG A 20 11.89 12.24 -5.40
N ASN A 21 11.63 11.01 -5.88
CA ASN A 21 12.65 10.05 -6.28
C ASN A 21 12.99 10.12 -7.78
N LYS A 22 12.56 11.16 -8.49
CA LYS A 22 12.82 11.40 -9.91
C LYS A 22 12.37 10.23 -10.83
N ILE A 23 11.38 9.43 -10.38
CA ILE A 23 10.79 8.37 -11.19
C ILE A 23 9.85 9.01 -12.22
N LYS A 24 10.22 8.95 -13.50
CA LYS A 24 9.47 9.64 -14.58
C LYS A 24 8.51 8.71 -15.32
N ASN A 25 8.79 7.40 -15.34
CA ASN A 25 8.03 6.41 -16.12
C ASN A 25 6.81 5.90 -15.34
N TYR A 26 5.82 6.78 -15.17
CA TYR A 26 4.52 6.43 -14.61
C TYR A 26 3.39 7.20 -15.28
N THR A 27 2.21 6.60 -15.24
CA THR A 27 0.93 7.22 -15.64
C THR A 27 -0.07 7.07 -14.50
N VAL A 28 -1.16 7.83 -14.57
CA VAL A 28 -2.19 7.82 -13.53
C VAL A 28 -3.57 7.54 -14.13
N TRP A 29 -4.42 6.91 -13.35
CA TRP A 29 -5.84 6.72 -13.63
C TRP A 29 -6.67 6.86 -12.37
N ASP A 30 -7.82 7.52 -12.51
CA ASP A 30 -8.86 7.56 -11.48
C ASP A 30 -10.22 7.59 -12.15
N ASP A 31 -11.15 6.78 -11.66
CA ASP A 31 -12.48 6.63 -12.24
C ASP A 31 -13.33 7.90 -12.07
N ASN A 32 -13.15 8.61 -10.95
CA ASN A 32 -13.96 9.75 -10.55
C ASN A 32 -13.23 11.09 -10.73
N ASN A 33 -11.92 11.12 -10.52
CA ASN A 33 -11.13 12.36 -10.50
C ASN A 33 -10.32 12.55 -11.78
N LYS A 34 -10.94 13.12 -12.79
CA LYS A 34 -10.33 13.35 -14.12
C LYS A 34 -9.40 14.56 -14.17
N LYS A 35 -9.41 15.43 -13.14
CA LYS A 35 -8.67 16.71 -13.16
C LYS A 35 -7.25 16.60 -12.57
N LEU A 36 -7.00 15.62 -11.68
CA LEU A 36 -5.69 15.46 -11.04
C LEU A 36 -4.64 14.88 -12.00
N PHE A 37 -3.45 15.45 -11.95
CA PHE A 37 -2.26 15.00 -12.70
C PHE A 37 -2.48 14.84 -14.21
N LYS A 38 -3.15 15.81 -14.87
CA LYS A 38 -3.51 15.76 -16.31
C LYS A 38 -2.34 15.34 -17.20
N ASN A 39 -1.14 15.88 -17.00
CA ASN A 39 0.06 15.58 -17.80
C ASN A 39 0.59 14.14 -17.67
N LYS A 40 0.09 13.37 -16.70
CA LYS A 40 0.46 11.96 -16.44
C LYS A 40 -0.71 11.00 -16.63
N ARG A 41 -1.90 11.54 -16.98
CA ARG A 41 -3.09 10.74 -17.12
C ARG A 41 -3.05 9.91 -18.39
N THR A 42 -3.41 8.62 -18.30
CA THR A 42 -3.76 7.83 -19.48
C THR A 42 -5.23 8.04 -19.86
N TYR A 43 -5.52 8.01 -21.13
CA TYR A 43 -6.89 8.09 -21.67
C TYR A 43 -7.40 6.72 -22.11
N ASP A 44 -6.51 5.76 -22.32
CA ASP A 44 -6.84 4.35 -22.58
C ASP A 44 -6.29 3.47 -21.49
N LEU A 45 -7.15 3.14 -20.50
CA LEU A 45 -6.78 2.28 -19.38
C LEU A 45 -6.46 0.86 -19.85
N LYS A 46 -7.25 0.30 -20.79
CA LYS A 46 -7.08 -1.10 -21.20
C LYS A 46 -5.72 -1.32 -21.85
N LYS A 47 -5.35 -0.44 -22.80
CA LYS A 47 -4.03 -0.45 -23.43
C LYS A 47 -2.92 -0.29 -22.38
N LYS A 48 -3.07 0.70 -21.49
CA LYS A 48 -2.04 1.02 -20.49
C LYS A 48 -1.79 -0.12 -19.50
N LEU A 49 -2.81 -0.88 -19.11
CA LEU A 49 -2.66 -2.06 -18.23
C LEU A 49 -1.73 -3.12 -18.85
N GLY A 50 -1.77 -3.28 -20.18
CA GLY A 50 -0.86 -4.19 -20.90
C GLY A 50 0.59 -3.71 -20.93
N GLU A 51 0.80 -2.40 -21.04
CA GLU A 51 2.12 -1.78 -21.26
C GLU A 51 2.96 -1.59 -20.00
N VAL A 52 2.33 -1.45 -18.83
CA VAL A 52 3.05 -1.20 -17.57
C VAL A 52 3.55 -2.48 -16.93
N ASP A 53 4.66 -2.38 -16.18
CA ASP A 53 5.19 -3.49 -15.40
C ASP A 53 4.39 -3.69 -14.11
N TYR A 54 3.99 -2.60 -13.46
CA TYR A 54 3.26 -2.63 -12.19
C TYR A 54 2.06 -1.68 -12.19
N ILE A 55 0.99 -2.12 -11.53
CA ILE A 55 -0.23 -1.37 -11.27
C ILE A 55 -0.33 -1.13 -9.78
N ILE A 56 -0.12 0.12 -9.34
CA ILE A 56 -0.27 0.48 -7.92
C ILE A 56 -1.73 0.79 -7.68
N LEU A 57 -2.41 -0.14 -7.03
CA LEU A 57 -3.84 -0.04 -6.76
C LEU A 57 -4.09 0.58 -5.39
N SER A 58 -4.86 1.67 -5.35
CA SER A 58 -5.30 2.26 -4.07
C SER A 58 -6.18 1.29 -3.28
N PRO A 59 -5.99 1.15 -1.95
CA PRO A 59 -6.68 0.15 -1.12
C PRO A 59 -8.21 0.26 -1.14
N GLY A 60 -8.74 1.46 -1.35
CA GLY A 60 -10.20 1.69 -1.45
C GLY A 60 -10.84 1.14 -2.73
N ILE A 61 -10.05 0.70 -3.71
CA ILE A 61 -10.57 0.17 -4.96
C ILE A 61 -10.72 -1.34 -4.84
N SER A 62 -11.97 -1.80 -4.80
CA SER A 62 -12.27 -3.23 -4.85
C SER A 62 -12.25 -3.72 -6.30
N LEU A 63 -11.39 -4.71 -6.59
CA LEU A 63 -11.38 -5.35 -7.91
C LEU A 63 -12.74 -5.95 -8.27
N LYS A 64 -13.48 -6.45 -7.29
CA LYS A 64 -14.81 -7.06 -7.51
C LYS A 64 -15.88 -6.06 -7.92
N LYS A 65 -15.80 -4.82 -7.38
CA LYS A 65 -16.79 -3.74 -7.61
C LYS A 65 -16.35 -2.79 -8.73
N SER A 66 -15.13 -2.91 -9.24
CA SER A 66 -14.64 -2.04 -10.34
C SER A 66 -15.39 -2.31 -11.63
N LYS A 67 -15.75 -1.25 -12.36
CA LYS A 67 -16.26 -1.33 -13.74
C LYS A 67 -15.27 -1.97 -14.71
N TYR A 68 -14.00 -1.97 -14.37
CA TYR A 68 -12.90 -2.60 -15.14
C TYR A 68 -12.50 -3.99 -14.61
N LYS A 69 -13.34 -4.60 -13.76
CA LYS A 69 -13.08 -5.91 -13.13
C LYS A 69 -12.54 -6.96 -14.11
N LYS A 70 -13.23 -7.16 -15.25
CA LYS A 70 -12.83 -8.19 -16.24
C LYS A 70 -11.42 -7.98 -16.74
N VAL A 71 -11.02 -6.72 -16.99
CA VAL A 71 -9.68 -6.40 -17.49
C VAL A 71 -8.64 -6.47 -16.38
N LEU A 72 -8.93 -5.90 -15.20
CA LEU A 72 -8.00 -5.88 -14.06
C LEU A 72 -7.64 -7.29 -13.56
N ILE A 73 -8.57 -8.23 -13.62
CA ILE A 73 -8.32 -9.63 -13.24
C ILE A 73 -7.21 -10.25 -14.10
N ASN A 74 -7.18 -9.97 -15.41
CA ASN A 74 -6.16 -10.49 -16.31
C ASN A 74 -4.76 -9.97 -15.99
N TYR A 75 -4.66 -8.79 -15.33
CA TYR A 75 -3.39 -8.16 -14.94
C TYR A 75 -3.16 -8.21 -13.42
N LYS A 76 -3.87 -9.09 -12.68
CA LYS A 76 -3.75 -9.19 -11.23
C LYS A 76 -2.30 -9.44 -10.77
N TYR A 77 -1.51 -10.14 -11.57
CA TYR A 77 -0.10 -10.42 -11.30
C TYR A 77 0.80 -9.18 -11.34
N LYS A 78 0.35 -8.07 -11.94
CA LYS A 78 1.03 -6.77 -11.96
C LYS A 78 0.60 -5.86 -10.80
N ILE A 79 -0.48 -6.21 -10.08
CA ILE A 79 -1.04 -5.33 -9.04
C ILE A 79 -0.17 -5.40 -7.79
N ILE A 80 0.25 -4.22 -7.33
CA ILE A 80 0.96 -3.99 -6.08
C ILE A 80 0.29 -2.85 -5.29
N THR A 81 0.77 -2.59 -4.10
CA THR A 81 0.29 -1.50 -3.25
C THR A 81 1.39 -0.48 -2.93
N ASP A 82 1.01 0.61 -2.28
CA ASP A 82 1.96 1.62 -1.80
C ASP A 82 2.99 1.05 -0.83
N ILE A 83 2.60 0.06 -0.02
CA ILE A 83 3.51 -0.63 0.91
C ILE A 83 4.61 -1.37 0.16
N ASP A 84 4.30 -2.01 -0.98
CA ASP A 84 5.29 -2.74 -1.77
C ASP A 84 6.42 -1.84 -2.27
N LEU A 85 6.13 -0.57 -2.57
CA LEU A 85 7.16 0.38 -2.99
C LEU A 85 8.24 0.63 -1.94
N ILE A 86 7.94 0.37 -0.66
CA ILE A 86 8.92 0.45 0.43
C ILE A 86 9.90 -0.72 0.35
N PHE A 87 9.37 -1.92 0.10
CA PHE A 87 10.16 -3.15 0.09
C PHE A 87 10.93 -3.36 -1.23
N LEU A 88 10.49 -2.70 -2.31
CA LEU A 88 11.22 -2.68 -3.59
C LEU A 88 12.45 -1.76 -3.58
N GLN A 89 12.64 -0.94 -2.55
CA GLN A 89 13.80 -0.06 -2.42
C GLN A 89 14.87 -0.67 -1.54
N LYS A 90 16.13 -0.22 -1.73
CA LYS A 90 17.19 -0.47 -0.75
C LYS A 90 16.83 0.26 0.55
N LYS A 91 16.59 -0.50 1.62
CA LYS A 91 16.16 0.02 2.92
C LYS A 91 17.37 0.34 3.80
N ASN A 92 17.36 1.53 4.40
CA ASN A 92 18.31 1.94 5.45
C ASN A 92 17.65 1.97 6.84
N PHE A 93 16.53 1.29 7.01
CA PHE A 93 15.75 1.22 8.25
C PHE A 93 15.25 -0.20 8.48
N LYS A 94 14.92 -0.50 9.74
CA LYS A 94 14.18 -1.71 10.10
C LYS A 94 12.68 -1.45 10.02
N SER A 95 11.97 -2.32 9.33
CA SER A 95 10.52 -2.23 9.14
C SER A 95 9.77 -3.08 10.16
N ILE A 96 8.76 -2.50 10.79
CA ILE A 96 7.86 -3.15 11.75
C ILE A 96 6.46 -3.07 11.18
N VAL A 97 5.90 -4.18 10.73
CA VAL A 97 4.54 -4.22 10.17
C VAL A 97 3.57 -4.80 11.17
N VAL A 98 2.50 -4.07 11.43
CA VAL A 98 1.42 -4.48 12.33
C VAL A 98 0.12 -4.63 11.54
N THR A 99 -0.51 -5.79 11.64
CA THR A 99 -1.85 -6.06 11.14
C THR A 99 -2.72 -6.76 12.18
N GLY A 100 -3.99 -6.85 11.92
CA GLY A 100 -4.98 -7.48 12.79
C GLY A 100 -6.39 -6.98 12.45
N THR A 101 -7.41 -7.53 13.04
CA THR A 101 -8.75 -6.97 12.96
C THR A 101 -8.82 -5.72 13.83
N ASN A 102 -8.46 -5.83 15.11
CA ASN A 102 -8.51 -4.76 16.10
C ASN A 102 -7.12 -4.48 16.70
N GLY A 103 -6.94 -3.30 17.29
CA GLY A 103 -5.75 -2.93 18.05
C GLY A 103 -4.55 -2.43 17.23
N LYS A 104 -4.60 -2.49 15.90
CA LYS A 104 -3.49 -2.09 15.01
C LYS A 104 -2.93 -0.70 15.33
N SER A 105 -3.78 0.31 15.33
CA SER A 105 -3.38 1.71 15.52
C SER A 105 -2.79 1.96 16.89
N THR A 106 -3.37 1.37 17.93
CA THR A 106 -2.88 1.46 19.30
C THR A 106 -1.50 0.83 19.42
N THR A 107 -1.33 -0.39 18.88
CA THR A 107 -0.04 -1.11 18.89
C THR A 107 1.02 -0.35 18.11
N CYS A 108 0.71 0.16 16.93
CA CYS A 108 1.65 0.97 16.15
C CYS A 108 2.10 2.22 16.91
N LYS A 109 1.15 2.95 17.53
CA LYS A 109 1.46 4.14 18.35
C LYS A 109 2.31 3.79 19.55
N LEU A 110 2.02 2.67 20.23
CA LEU A 110 2.78 2.19 21.40
C LEU A 110 4.22 1.85 20.99
N ILE A 111 4.41 1.04 19.94
CA ILE A 111 5.74 0.68 19.42
C ILE A 111 6.51 1.94 19.05
N HIS A 112 5.90 2.86 18.30
CA HIS A 112 6.52 4.13 17.92
C HIS A 112 6.92 4.96 19.15
N HIS A 113 6.03 5.05 20.16
CA HIS A 113 6.30 5.80 21.40
C HIS A 113 7.48 5.21 22.16
N VAL A 114 7.50 3.89 22.38
CA VAL A 114 8.57 3.19 23.10
C VAL A 114 9.91 3.37 22.39
N LEU A 115 9.96 3.17 21.06
CA LEU A 115 11.18 3.37 20.28
C LEU A 115 11.69 4.82 20.38
N LYS A 116 10.78 5.79 20.28
CA LYS A 116 11.11 7.21 20.39
C LYS A 116 11.64 7.59 21.77
N LYS A 117 11.02 7.06 22.84
CA LYS A 117 11.46 7.28 24.23
C LYS A 117 12.84 6.70 24.51
N ASN A 118 13.22 5.61 23.81
CA ASN A 118 14.56 5.02 23.88
C ASN A 118 15.56 5.66 22.88
N GLY A 119 15.30 6.86 22.38
CA GLY A 119 16.22 7.64 21.56
C GLY A 119 16.31 7.21 20.07
N PHE A 120 15.50 6.24 19.62
CA PHE A 120 15.52 5.82 18.24
C PHE A 120 14.77 6.81 17.33
N GLN A 121 15.39 7.16 16.21
CA GLN A 121 14.70 7.86 15.14
C GLN A 121 13.70 6.90 14.48
N THR A 122 12.43 7.20 14.63
CA THR A 122 11.33 6.33 14.16
C THR A 122 10.24 7.13 13.46
N ALA A 123 9.60 6.53 12.48
CA ALA A 123 8.41 7.05 11.82
C ALA A 123 7.27 6.05 11.88
N ILE A 124 6.04 6.54 11.78
CA ILE A 124 4.80 5.76 11.77
C ILE A 124 3.91 6.21 10.62
N GLY A 125 3.29 5.27 9.93
CA GLY A 125 2.34 5.56 8.87
C GLY A 125 1.70 4.28 8.30
N GLY A 126 1.01 4.42 7.17
CA GLY A 126 0.30 3.34 6.51
C GLY A 126 -1.19 3.56 6.50
N ASN A 127 -1.96 2.60 7.00
CA ASN A 127 -3.42 2.74 7.13
C ASN A 127 -3.83 3.74 8.23
N ILE A 128 -2.90 4.13 9.10
CA ILE A 128 -3.10 5.12 10.16
C ILE A 128 -2.48 6.47 9.76
N GLY A 129 -3.24 7.54 9.92
CA GLY A 129 -2.77 8.92 9.78
C GLY A 129 -2.26 9.23 8.38
N ASN A 130 -0.94 9.28 8.21
CA ASN A 130 -0.33 9.59 6.93
C ASN A 130 -0.04 8.33 6.11
N PRO A 131 -0.30 8.36 4.78
CA PRO A 131 0.20 7.33 3.88
C PRO A 131 1.69 7.10 4.09
N ILE A 132 2.09 5.83 4.09
CA ILE A 132 3.45 5.44 4.49
C ILE A 132 4.55 6.10 3.64
N LEU A 133 4.31 6.32 2.36
CA LEU A 133 5.26 6.95 1.46
C LEU A 133 5.52 8.44 1.77
N ASN A 134 4.60 9.12 2.48
CA ASN A 134 4.79 10.51 2.90
C ASN A 134 5.80 10.65 4.05
N VAL A 135 5.97 9.59 4.86
CA VAL A 135 6.92 9.61 5.98
C VAL A 135 8.31 9.12 5.59
N LEU A 136 8.47 8.56 4.39
CA LEU A 136 9.78 8.22 3.84
C LEU A 136 10.58 9.48 3.46
N GLY A 137 11.90 9.37 3.51
CA GLY A 137 12.82 10.46 3.11
C GLY A 137 13.50 11.17 4.28
N LYS A 138 13.17 10.81 5.54
CA LYS A 138 13.93 11.17 6.74
C LYS A 138 14.84 10.02 7.14
N LYS A 139 15.93 10.30 7.86
CA LYS A 139 16.82 9.26 8.41
C LYS A 139 16.11 8.60 9.60
N HIS A 140 15.40 7.50 9.37
CA HIS A 140 14.78 6.70 10.42
C HIS A 140 15.55 5.39 10.61
N LYS A 141 15.70 4.96 11.86
CA LYS A 141 16.22 3.63 12.20
C LYS A 141 15.10 2.59 12.13
N PHE A 142 13.89 2.98 12.50
CA PHE A 142 12.69 2.13 12.46
C PHE A 142 11.55 2.80 11.71
N LEU A 143 10.81 2.01 10.94
CA LEU A 143 9.58 2.41 10.28
C LEU A 143 8.44 1.50 10.74
N VAL A 144 7.49 2.06 11.50
CA VAL A 144 6.30 1.36 11.99
C VAL A 144 5.17 1.52 11.00
N ILE A 145 4.67 0.43 10.45
CA ILE A 145 3.71 0.40 9.37
C ILE A 145 2.42 -0.28 9.83
N GLU A 146 1.33 0.46 9.87
CA GLU A 146 0.01 -0.13 9.98
C GLU A 146 -0.45 -0.64 8.62
N ALA A 147 -0.69 -1.95 8.49
CA ALA A 147 -1.16 -2.55 7.25
C ALA A 147 -2.59 -3.07 7.38
N SER A 148 -3.49 -2.58 6.52
CA SER A 148 -4.85 -3.11 6.40
C SER A 148 -4.88 -4.41 5.60
N SER A 149 -5.93 -5.22 5.79
CA SER A 149 -6.14 -6.41 4.98
C SER A 149 -6.33 -6.09 3.48
N PHE A 150 -6.85 -4.91 3.16
CA PHE A 150 -7.01 -4.43 1.78
C PHE A 150 -5.67 -4.21 1.08
N GLN A 151 -4.73 -3.55 1.77
CA GLN A 151 -3.37 -3.35 1.28
C GLN A 151 -2.67 -4.71 1.12
N LEU A 152 -2.72 -5.54 2.15
CA LEU A 152 -2.07 -6.86 2.15
C LEU A 152 -2.64 -7.81 1.10
N ALA A 153 -3.95 -7.75 0.78
CA ALA A 153 -4.56 -8.60 -0.23
C ALA A 153 -3.87 -8.45 -1.60
N HIS A 154 -3.43 -7.26 -1.95
CA HIS A 154 -2.79 -6.94 -3.22
C HIS A 154 -1.27 -6.78 -3.14
N SER A 155 -0.69 -6.80 -1.93
CA SER A 155 0.75 -6.73 -1.75
C SER A 155 1.44 -8.00 -2.27
N GLN A 156 2.58 -7.82 -2.96
CA GLN A 156 3.40 -8.90 -3.51
C GLN A 156 4.81 -8.95 -2.90
N PHE A 157 5.36 -7.80 -2.49
CA PHE A 157 6.77 -7.66 -2.10
C PHE A 157 6.96 -7.34 -0.61
N ILE A 158 5.87 -7.38 0.18
CA ILE A 158 5.97 -7.13 1.63
C ILE A 158 6.86 -8.21 2.27
N CYS A 159 7.94 -7.74 2.93
CA CYS A 159 8.90 -8.58 3.64
C CYS A 159 9.48 -7.74 4.81
N PRO A 160 8.76 -7.65 5.95
CA PRO A 160 9.18 -6.85 7.07
C PRO A 160 10.29 -7.49 7.88
N ASP A 161 11.12 -6.66 8.57
CA ASP A 161 12.09 -7.15 9.55
C ASP A 161 11.39 -7.69 10.81
N TYR A 162 10.24 -7.08 11.17
CA TYR A 162 9.39 -7.52 12.30
C TYR A 162 7.93 -7.49 11.86
N ALA A 163 7.21 -8.58 12.11
CA ALA A 163 5.81 -8.76 11.73
C ALA A 163 4.94 -9.07 12.95
N PHE A 164 3.84 -8.34 13.11
CA PHE A 164 2.87 -8.54 14.19
C PHE A 164 1.47 -8.76 13.63
N LEU A 165 0.91 -9.94 13.86
CA LEU A 165 -0.50 -10.25 13.65
C LEU A 165 -1.17 -10.34 15.01
N LEU A 166 -1.99 -9.33 15.34
CA LEU A 166 -2.57 -9.17 16.69
C LEU A 166 -3.72 -10.14 16.93
N ASN A 167 -4.67 -10.14 16.01
CA ASN A 167 -5.87 -10.98 16.10
C ASN A 167 -6.57 -11.07 14.75
N ILE A 168 -7.41 -12.08 14.61
CA ILE A 168 -8.29 -12.26 13.45
C ILE A 168 -9.69 -12.61 13.94
N THR A 169 -10.64 -11.70 13.72
CA THR A 169 -12.07 -11.93 13.88
C THR A 169 -12.78 -11.71 12.54
N ASN A 170 -14.07 -12.02 12.44
CA ASN A 170 -14.82 -11.82 11.20
C ASN A 170 -14.93 -10.33 10.89
N ASP A 171 -14.39 -9.93 9.72
CA ASP A 171 -14.47 -8.55 9.25
C ASP A 171 -14.23 -8.52 7.73
N HIS A 172 -14.83 -7.55 7.04
CA HIS A 172 -14.61 -7.30 5.61
C HIS A 172 -14.75 -8.51 4.67
N ILE A 173 -15.59 -9.50 5.05
CA ILE A 173 -15.78 -10.74 4.26
C ILE A 173 -16.38 -10.44 2.89
N ASP A 174 -17.28 -9.46 2.80
CA ASP A 174 -17.89 -8.97 1.55
C ASP A 174 -16.82 -8.46 0.55
N TRP A 175 -15.80 -7.79 1.04
CA TRP A 175 -14.70 -7.28 0.21
C TRP A 175 -13.74 -8.41 -0.22
N HIS A 176 -13.31 -9.26 0.72
CA HIS A 176 -12.37 -10.37 0.45
C HIS A 176 -13.04 -11.54 -0.27
N GLY A 177 -14.37 -11.69 -0.12
CA GLY A 177 -15.19 -12.75 -0.70
C GLY A 177 -15.20 -14.06 0.06
N SER A 178 -14.31 -14.24 1.03
CA SER A 178 -14.33 -15.33 1.99
C SER A 178 -13.49 -15.00 3.21
N LYS A 179 -13.80 -15.67 4.33
CA LYS A 179 -12.99 -15.59 5.56
C LYS A 179 -11.56 -16.03 5.31
N GLN A 180 -11.37 -17.09 4.52
CA GLN A 180 -10.04 -17.61 4.20
C GLN A 180 -9.18 -16.60 3.43
N ASN A 181 -9.75 -15.89 2.45
CA ASN A 181 -9.04 -14.84 1.73
C ASN A 181 -8.63 -13.67 2.65
N TYR A 182 -9.51 -13.30 3.60
CA TYR A 182 -9.19 -12.29 4.62
C TYR A 182 -8.01 -12.73 5.50
N ILE A 183 -8.06 -13.96 6.02
CA ILE A 183 -6.98 -14.57 6.80
C ILE A 183 -5.68 -14.59 5.99
N ASN A 184 -5.71 -15.18 4.79
CA ASN A 184 -4.55 -15.30 3.91
C ASN A 184 -3.92 -13.94 3.56
N SER A 185 -4.74 -12.89 3.43
CA SER A 185 -4.21 -11.55 3.19
C SER A 185 -3.34 -11.06 4.33
N LYS A 186 -3.74 -11.28 5.59
CA LYS A 186 -2.97 -10.86 6.77
C LYS A 186 -1.70 -11.67 6.97
N PHE A 187 -1.72 -12.96 6.65
CA PHE A 187 -0.55 -13.83 6.76
C PHE A 187 0.58 -13.48 5.77
N LYS A 188 0.34 -12.66 4.78
CA LYS A 188 1.39 -12.22 3.85
C LYS A 188 2.56 -11.47 4.52
N ILE A 189 2.37 -10.93 5.71
CA ILE A 189 3.46 -10.25 6.46
C ILE A 189 4.53 -11.22 6.98
N PHE A 190 4.31 -12.53 6.90
CA PHE A 190 5.24 -13.58 7.36
C PHE A 190 5.96 -14.30 6.21
N LYS A 191 5.97 -13.70 5.04
CA LYS A 191 6.68 -14.24 3.86
C LYS A 191 8.14 -13.89 3.88
#